data_ec341cc1b5325f495b251b8b0a3c2869
#
_entry.id   ec341cc1b5325f495b251b8b0a3c2869
#
_cell.length_a   1.000
_cell.length_b   1.000
_cell.length_c   1.000
_cell.angle_alpha   90.00
_cell.angle_beta   90.00
_cell.angle_gamma   90.00
#
_symmetry.space_group_name_H-M   'P 1'
#
loop_
_entity.id
_entity.type
_entity.pdbx_description
1 polymer ?
#
loop_
_entity_poly.entity_id
_entity_poly.type
_entity_poly.pdbx_seq_one_letter_code
_entity_poly.pdbx_strand_id
1 'polypeptide(L)'
;MRVLAISGSLRAASLNTALLRAAAALAPEGMEVVLYGGLGDLPHFNPDLEGTAPPAVIDLWSRVREADGLLIACPEYAHGVPGAMKNALDWLVGGDEFIRKPVALLNAAPRATHAQASLAETIRTMSGRIVAEASIAVPLLGRSFDAAGIAAHPEIAGALREALAAFARAIETFRAEDAAFYGV
;
A
#
# COMPACT_ATOMS: atom_id res chain seq x y z
N MET A 1 -4.74 -11.60 -10.34
CA MET A 1 -3.80 -10.60 -9.79
C MET A 1 -4.15 -10.34 -8.33
N ARG A 2 -3.19 -10.47 -7.42
CA ARG A 2 -3.39 -10.27 -5.98
C ARG A 2 -2.67 -9.01 -5.52
N VAL A 3 -3.38 -8.09 -4.92
CA VAL A 3 -2.85 -6.82 -4.42
C VAL A 3 -2.99 -6.78 -2.90
N LEU A 4 -1.89 -6.50 -2.18
CA LEU A 4 -1.91 -6.34 -0.74
C LEU A 4 -2.13 -4.87 -0.39
N ALA A 5 -3.18 -4.57 0.38
CA ALA A 5 -3.51 -3.22 0.82
C ALA A 5 -3.04 -3.01 2.26
N ILE A 6 -2.18 -2.01 2.49
CA ILE A 6 -1.59 -1.72 3.80
C ILE A 6 -2.03 -0.34 4.26
N SER A 7 -2.75 -0.28 5.38
CA SER A 7 -3.13 0.98 6.03
C SER A 7 -2.08 1.37 7.08
N GLY A 8 -1.48 2.55 6.95
CA GLY A 8 -0.56 3.09 7.97
C GLY A 8 -1.24 3.55 9.26
N SER A 9 -2.56 3.36 9.38
CA SER A 9 -3.34 3.76 10.55
C SER A 9 -3.83 2.55 11.31
N LEU A 10 -3.52 2.49 12.59
CA LEU A 10 -4.04 1.46 13.52
C LEU A 10 -5.40 1.84 14.12
N ARG A 11 -5.92 3.02 13.80
CA ARG A 11 -7.20 3.49 14.33
C ARG A 11 -8.36 2.68 13.72
N ALA A 12 -9.30 2.20 14.53
CA ALA A 12 -10.47 1.44 14.07
C ALA A 12 -11.32 2.24 13.06
N ALA A 13 -11.59 3.53 13.33
CA ALA A 13 -12.32 4.43 12.43
C ALA A 13 -11.34 5.23 11.54
N SER A 14 -10.51 4.55 10.76
CA SER A 14 -9.52 5.18 9.88
C SER A 14 -10.08 5.43 8.49
N LEU A 15 -10.00 6.67 8.01
CA LEU A 15 -10.32 7.02 6.61
C LEU A 15 -9.36 6.35 5.61
N ASN A 16 -8.10 6.13 5.98
CA ASN A 16 -7.16 5.42 5.12
C ASN A 16 -7.57 3.95 4.96
N THR A 17 -7.96 3.29 6.05
CA THR A 17 -8.48 1.92 6.00
C THR A 17 -9.82 1.85 5.24
N ALA A 18 -10.71 2.82 5.43
CA ALA A 18 -11.95 2.91 4.70
C ALA A 18 -11.72 3.08 3.18
N LEU A 19 -10.74 3.91 2.80
CA LEU A 19 -10.33 4.13 1.41
C LEU A 19 -9.82 2.83 0.77
N LEU A 20 -8.97 2.08 1.45
CA LEU A 20 -8.46 0.79 0.97
C LEU A 20 -9.57 -0.27 0.86
N ARG A 21 -10.52 -0.29 1.80
CA ARG A 21 -11.69 -1.17 1.70
C ARG A 21 -12.60 -0.80 0.54
N ALA A 22 -12.79 0.49 0.28
CA ALA A 22 -13.52 0.95 -0.89
C ALA A 22 -12.80 0.57 -2.19
N ALA A 23 -11.46 0.71 -2.24
CA ALA A 23 -10.65 0.25 -3.36
C ALA A 23 -10.83 -1.27 -3.60
N ALA A 24 -10.86 -2.08 -2.54
CA ALA A 24 -11.11 -3.52 -2.65
C ALA A 24 -12.50 -3.83 -3.24
N ALA A 25 -13.54 -3.08 -2.81
CA ALA A 25 -14.90 -3.25 -3.33
C ALA A 25 -15.07 -2.77 -4.80
N LEU A 26 -14.19 -1.90 -5.26
CA LEU A 26 -14.20 -1.31 -6.61
C LEU A 26 -13.15 -1.92 -7.54
N ALA A 27 -12.42 -2.95 -7.08
CA ALA A 27 -11.39 -3.60 -7.85
C ALA A 27 -11.95 -4.16 -9.18
N PRO A 28 -11.22 -4.01 -10.29
CA PRO A 28 -11.63 -4.56 -11.58
C PRO A 28 -11.62 -6.09 -11.54
N GLU A 29 -12.34 -6.70 -12.48
CA GLU A 29 -12.34 -8.16 -12.66
C GLU A 29 -10.90 -8.69 -12.78
N GLY A 30 -10.61 -9.80 -12.10
CA GLY A 30 -9.27 -10.40 -12.07
C GLY A 30 -8.30 -9.77 -11.05
N MET A 31 -8.68 -8.69 -10.35
CA MET A 31 -7.89 -8.10 -9.26
C MET A 31 -8.55 -8.40 -7.91
N GLU A 32 -7.84 -9.12 -7.05
CA GLU A 32 -8.19 -9.30 -5.64
C GLU A 32 -7.37 -8.35 -4.77
N VAL A 33 -8.02 -7.48 -4.00
CA VAL A 33 -7.36 -6.58 -3.06
C VAL A 33 -7.60 -7.08 -1.64
N VAL A 34 -6.52 -7.50 -0.97
CA VAL A 34 -6.56 -8.06 0.39
C VAL A 34 -5.94 -7.08 1.38
N LEU A 35 -6.68 -6.72 2.43
CA LEU A 35 -6.15 -5.85 3.48
C LEU A 35 -5.22 -6.61 4.42
N TYR A 36 -4.05 -6.03 4.68
CA TYR A 36 -3.14 -6.51 5.71
C TYR A 36 -3.61 -6.06 7.10
N GLY A 37 -3.89 -7.01 7.97
CA GLY A 37 -4.38 -6.74 9.33
C GLY A 37 -3.29 -6.74 10.41
N GLY A 38 -2.10 -7.24 10.11
CA GLY A 38 -1.03 -7.49 11.10
C GLY A 38 -0.08 -6.32 11.38
N LEU A 39 -0.36 -5.11 10.85
CA LEU A 39 0.59 -3.98 11.00
C LEU A 39 0.87 -3.62 12.48
N GLY A 40 -0.14 -3.74 13.34
CA GLY A 40 -0.02 -3.42 14.76
C GLY A 40 0.66 -4.52 15.60
N ASP A 41 0.82 -5.71 15.04
CA ASP A 41 1.38 -6.88 15.73
C ASP A 41 2.89 -7.04 15.47
N LEU A 42 3.44 -6.21 14.58
CA LEU A 42 4.87 -6.23 14.25
C LEU A 42 5.69 -5.71 15.45
N PRO A 43 6.66 -6.49 15.96
CA PRO A 43 7.59 -5.97 16.93
C PRO A 43 8.43 -4.84 16.31
N HIS A 44 9.04 -4.02 17.15
CA HIS A 44 9.98 -3.02 16.66
C HIS A 44 11.11 -3.69 15.90
N PHE A 45 11.45 -3.11 14.75
CA PHE A 45 12.55 -3.60 13.92
C PHE A 45 13.85 -3.61 14.73
N ASN A 46 14.51 -4.74 14.68
CA ASN A 46 15.84 -4.93 15.23
C ASN A 46 16.63 -5.85 14.29
N PRO A 47 17.74 -5.37 13.71
CA PRO A 47 18.59 -6.18 12.81
C PRO A 47 19.05 -7.50 13.42
N ASP A 48 19.24 -7.56 14.75
CA ASP A 48 19.67 -8.78 15.46
C ASP A 48 18.66 -9.92 15.35
N LEU A 49 17.41 -9.62 14.99
CA LEU A 49 16.32 -10.58 14.85
C LEU A 49 16.09 -11.06 13.41
N GLU A 50 16.80 -10.53 12.42
CA GLU A 50 16.60 -10.91 11.00
C GLU A 50 16.81 -12.42 10.76
N GLY A 51 17.82 -13.02 11.41
CA GLY A 51 18.10 -14.45 11.31
C GLY A 51 17.10 -15.35 12.03
N THR A 52 16.26 -14.80 12.91
CA THR A 52 15.23 -15.49 13.71
C THR A 52 13.94 -14.68 13.76
N ALA A 53 13.50 -14.24 12.59
CA ALA A 53 12.37 -13.30 12.47
C ALA A 53 11.11 -13.79 13.21
N PRO A 54 10.44 -12.92 13.98
CA PRO A 54 9.19 -13.24 14.66
C PRO A 54 8.09 -13.64 13.68
N PRO A 55 7.10 -14.48 14.10
CA PRO A 55 6.04 -14.97 13.22
C PRO A 55 5.26 -13.88 12.49
N ALA A 56 4.99 -12.73 13.15
CA ALA A 56 4.31 -11.60 12.51
C ALA A 56 5.12 -10.99 11.37
N VAL A 57 6.44 -10.98 11.48
CA VAL A 57 7.34 -10.51 10.41
C VAL A 57 7.37 -11.49 9.24
N ILE A 58 7.43 -12.79 9.54
CA ILE A 58 7.37 -13.85 8.52
C ILE A 58 6.04 -13.78 7.75
N ASP A 59 4.91 -13.53 8.43
CA ASP A 59 3.61 -13.31 7.78
C ASP A 59 3.64 -12.08 6.86
N LEU A 60 4.21 -10.95 7.30
CA LEU A 60 4.37 -9.77 6.47
C LEU A 60 5.18 -10.08 5.20
N TRP A 61 6.34 -10.69 5.35
CA TRP A 61 7.21 -11.08 4.23
C TRP A 61 6.49 -11.99 3.23
N SER A 62 5.81 -13.03 3.72
CA SER A 62 5.05 -13.95 2.88
C SER A 62 3.96 -13.23 2.08
N ARG A 63 3.17 -12.37 2.72
CA ARG A 63 2.10 -11.63 2.06
C ARG A 63 2.61 -10.62 1.03
N VAL A 64 3.73 -9.95 1.32
CA VAL A 64 4.36 -9.04 0.36
C VAL A 64 4.95 -9.83 -0.82
N ARG A 65 5.58 -10.97 -0.57
CA ARG A 65 6.13 -11.84 -1.63
C ARG A 65 5.03 -12.37 -2.56
N GLU A 66 3.89 -12.82 -2.00
CA GLU A 66 2.76 -13.37 -2.75
C GLU A 66 1.96 -12.31 -3.52
N ALA A 67 2.09 -11.04 -3.15
CA ALA A 67 1.36 -9.96 -3.80
C ALA A 67 2.03 -9.53 -5.10
N ASP A 68 1.22 -9.27 -6.11
CA ASP A 68 1.65 -8.72 -7.40
C ASP A 68 1.92 -7.22 -7.33
N GLY A 69 1.37 -6.55 -6.33
CA GLY A 69 1.55 -5.14 -6.06
C GLY A 69 0.98 -4.75 -4.71
N LEU A 70 1.29 -3.52 -4.27
CA LEU A 70 0.87 -2.97 -2.98
C LEU A 70 0.04 -1.70 -3.17
N LEU A 71 -1.09 -1.60 -2.46
CA LEU A 71 -1.81 -0.35 -2.24
C LEU A 71 -1.51 0.15 -0.83
N ILE A 72 -0.93 1.33 -0.69
CA ILE A 72 -0.60 1.89 0.62
C ILE A 72 -1.39 3.17 0.84
N ALA A 73 -2.13 3.26 1.95
CA ALA A 73 -2.77 4.47 2.41
C ALA A 73 -2.25 4.85 3.79
N CYS A 74 -1.66 6.04 3.92
CA CYS A 74 -0.93 6.43 5.11
C CYS A 74 -1.39 7.80 5.62
N PRO A 75 -1.74 7.95 6.91
CA PRO A 75 -1.96 9.27 7.49
C PRO A 75 -0.65 10.01 7.72
N GLU A 76 -0.75 11.31 7.97
CA GLU A 76 0.36 12.14 8.41
C GLU A 76 0.25 12.46 9.89
N TYR A 77 1.28 12.13 10.68
CA TYR A 77 1.38 12.47 12.10
C TYR A 77 2.64 13.31 12.33
N ALA A 78 2.48 14.52 12.82
CA ALA A 78 3.59 15.46 13.05
C ALA A 78 4.52 15.59 11.82
N HIS A 79 3.93 15.77 10.64
CA HIS A 79 4.62 15.86 9.35
C HIS A 79 5.45 14.62 8.97
N GLY A 80 5.17 13.45 9.55
CA GLY A 80 5.89 12.21 9.29
C GLY A 80 4.99 11.03 8.95
N VAL A 81 5.64 9.98 8.43
CA VAL A 81 5.03 8.66 8.26
C VAL A 81 4.79 8.05 9.65
N PRO A 82 3.61 7.46 9.93
CA PRO A 82 3.35 6.80 11.20
C PRO A 82 4.37 5.73 11.54
N GLY A 83 4.78 5.67 12.82
CA GLY A 83 5.78 4.72 13.29
C GLY A 83 5.47 3.26 12.92
N ALA A 84 4.21 2.84 12.99
CA ALA A 84 3.82 1.48 12.61
C ALA A 84 4.09 1.17 11.12
N MET A 85 3.84 2.14 10.21
CA MET A 85 4.15 1.97 8.79
C MET A 85 5.66 1.98 8.55
N LYS A 86 6.39 2.92 9.17
CA LYS A 86 7.85 2.97 9.04
C LYS A 86 8.49 1.68 9.56
N ASN A 87 8.01 1.16 10.69
CA ASN A 87 8.46 -0.10 11.26
C ASN A 87 8.25 -1.29 10.32
N ALA A 88 7.10 -1.36 9.64
CA ALA A 88 6.84 -2.40 8.65
C ALA A 88 7.80 -2.29 7.44
N LEU A 89 8.08 -1.07 6.97
CA LEU A 89 9.05 -0.84 5.89
C LEU A 89 10.47 -1.21 6.32
N ASP A 90 10.85 -0.96 7.58
CA ASP A 90 12.16 -1.36 8.11
C ASP A 90 12.33 -2.88 8.11
N TRP A 91 11.29 -3.64 8.46
CA TRP A 91 11.30 -5.10 8.35
C TRP A 91 11.37 -5.63 6.90
N LEU A 92 10.98 -4.83 5.92
CA LEU A 92 11.01 -5.20 4.50
C LEU A 92 12.32 -4.81 3.80
N VAL A 93 13.13 -3.92 4.40
CA VAL A 93 14.31 -3.37 3.73
C VAL A 93 15.44 -4.39 3.59
N GLY A 94 15.54 -5.36 4.51
CA GLY A 94 16.58 -6.39 4.52
C GLY A 94 16.33 -7.57 3.57
N GLY A 95 15.10 -7.70 3.05
CA GLY A 95 14.67 -8.81 2.20
C GLY A 95 14.55 -8.44 0.72
N ASP A 96 14.17 -9.43 -0.07
CA ASP A 96 13.96 -9.29 -1.52
C ASP A 96 12.48 -9.14 -1.91
N GLU A 97 11.56 -9.31 -0.94
CA GLU A 97 10.10 -9.33 -1.19
C GLU A 97 9.57 -8.02 -1.76
N PHE A 98 10.23 -6.90 -1.40
CA PHE A 98 9.82 -5.55 -1.78
C PHE A 98 10.50 -5.05 -3.05
N ILE A 99 11.63 -5.64 -3.44
CA ILE A 99 12.41 -5.19 -4.60
C ILE A 99 11.57 -5.27 -5.87
N ARG A 100 11.54 -4.16 -6.64
CA ARG A 100 10.78 -3.99 -7.89
C ARG A 100 9.25 -4.15 -7.73
N LYS A 101 8.72 -4.25 -6.50
CA LYS A 101 7.29 -4.38 -6.24
C LYS A 101 6.55 -3.13 -6.75
N PRO A 102 5.49 -3.28 -7.58
CA PRO A 102 4.60 -2.19 -7.94
C PRO A 102 3.88 -1.64 -6.71
N VAL A 103 3.89 -0.32 -6.53
CA VAL A 103 3.25 0.34 -5.39
C VAL A 103 2.39 1.50 -5.86
N ALA A 104 1.13 1.57 -5.41
CA ALA A 104 0.29 2.73 -5.57
C ALA A 104 -0.02 3.35 -4.20
N LEU A 105 0.06 4.69 -4.13
CA LEU A 105 -0.14 5.46 -2.91
C LEU A 105 -1.49 6.15 -2.94
N LEU A 106 -2.40 5.77 -2.03
CA LEU A 106 -3.69 6.41 -1.87
C LEU A 106 -3.64 7.38 -0.69
N ASN A 107 -3.94 8.66 -0.92
CA ASN A 107 -3.91 9.68 0.12
C ASN A 107 -5.33 10.15 0.46
N ALA A 108 -5.83 9.80 1.65
CA ALA A 108 -7.15 10.22 2.15
C ALA A 108 -7.20 11.70 2.61
N ALA A 109 -6.06 12.38 2.62
CA ALA A 109 -5.90 13.75 3.10
C ALA A 109 -4.93 14.52 2.19
N PRO A 110 -5.40 15.19 1.11
CA PRO A 110 -4.52 15.87 0.15
C PRO A 110 -3.54 16.90 0.74
N ARG A 111 -3.82 17.41 1.94
CA ARG A 111 -2.93 18.33 2.67
C ARG A 111 -1.77 17.60 3.39
N ALA A 112 -1.84 16.29 3.53
CA ALA A 112 -0.78 15.46 4.12
C ALA A 112 0.33 15.21 3.09
N THR A 113 1.13 16.23 2.81
CA THR A 113 2.15 16.20 1.76
C THR A 113 3.51 15.71 2.25
N HIS A 114 3.85 15.97 3.52
CA HIS A 114 5.14 15.59 4.10
C HIS A 114 5.27 14.07 4.26
N ALA A 115 4.27 13.43 4.87
CA ALA A 115 4.27 11.98 5.01
C ALA A 115 4.25 11.29 3.65
N GLN A 116 3.46 11.81 2.69
CA GLN A 116 3.37 11.24 1.35
C GLN A 116 4.71 11.31 0.61
N ALA A 117 5.41 12.46 0.69
CA ALA A 117 6.73 12.64 0.08
C ALA A 117 7.78 11.73 0.73
N SER A 118 7.81 11.68 2.07
CA SER A 118 8.72 10.82 2.82
C SER A 118 8.48 9.33 2.56
N LEU A 119 7.21 8.90 2.49
CA LEU A 119 6.85 7.53 2.16
C LEU A 119 7.29 7.17 0.73
N ALA A 120 7.03 8.05 -0.23
CA ALA A 120 7.45 7.84 -1.61
C ALA A 120 8.97 7.73 -1.74
N GLU A 121 9.73 8.55 -1.02
CA GLU A 121 11.20 8.47 -1.00
C GLU A 121 11.69 7.16 -0.39
N THR A 122 11.11 6.74 0.75
CA THR A 122 11.43 5.45 1.37
C THR A 122 11.20 4.28 0.42
N ILE A 123 10.05 4.25 -0.27
CA ILE A 123 9.71 3.19 -1.23
C ILE A 123 10.71 3.15 -2.38
N ARG A 124 11.10 4.32 -2.94
CA ARG A 124 12.12 4.37 -4.01
C ARG A 124 13.48 3.87 -3.54
N THR A 125 13.91 4.29 -2.34
CA THR A 125 15.16 3.83 -1.72
C THR A 125 15.18 2.31 -1.54
N MET A 126 14.02 1.70 -1.22
CA MET A 126 13.83 0.25 -1.13
C MET A 126 13.67 -0.43 -2.50
N SER A 127 13.89 0.28 -3.61
CA SER A 127 13.73 -0.21 -4.98
C SER A 127 12.30 -0.61 -5.35
N GLY A 128 11.29 -0.11 -4.67
CA GLY A 128 9.88 -0.26 -5.06
C GLY A 128 9.54 0.62 -6.28
N ARG A 129 8.62 0.15 -7.12
CA ARG A 129 8.18 0.85 -8.33
C ARG A 129 6.88 1.58 -8.07
N ILE A 130 6.94 2.90 -7.79
CA ILE A 130 5.73 3.71 -7.59
C ILE A 130 5.04 3.93 -8.95
N VAL A 131 3.78 3.53 -9.03
CA VAL A 131 2.89 3.76 -10.18
C VAL A 131 2.19 5.11 -9.99
N ALA A 132 2.67 6.13 -10.65
CA ALA A 132 2.20 7.51 -10.47
C ALA A 132 0.72 7.65 -10.88
N GLU A 133 0.32 7.02 -11.98
CA GLU A 133 -1.04 7.07 -12.55
C GLU A 133 -2.07 6.37 -11.65
N ALA A 134 -1.61 5.48 -10.76
CA ALA A 134 -2.44 4.81 -9.77
C ALA A 134 -2.37 5.47 -8.38
N SER A 135 -1.47 6.43 -8.19
CA SER A 135 -1.27 7.12 -6.93
C SER A 135 -2.12 8.39 -6.89
N ILE A 136 -3.20 8.37 -6.10
CA ILE A 136 -4.20 9.44 -6.09
C ILE A 136 -4.44 10.00 -4.69
N ALA A 137 -4.82 11.28 -4.65
CA ALA A 137 -5.28 11.95 -3.44
C ALA A 137 -6.82 12.11 -3.48
N VAL A 138 -7.48 11.62 -2.43
CA VAL A 138 -8.94 11.65 -2.30
C VAL A 138 -9.32 12.50 -1.09
N PRO A 139 -10.07 13.61 -1.25
CA PRO A 139 -10.36 14.55 -0.18
C PRO A 139 -11.48 14.01 0.73
N LEU A 140 -11.13 13.17 1.70
CA LEU A 140 -12.06 12.55 2.65
C LEU A 140 -12.15 13.31 3.99
N LEU A 141 -11.22 14.20 4.30
CA LEU A 141 -11.21 14.95 5.56
C LEU A 141 -12.47 15.80 5.74
N GLY A 142 -13.04 15.74 6.95
CA GLY A 142 -14.28 16.46 7.29
C GLY A 142 -15.56 15.76 6.82
N ARG A 143 -15.44 14.58 6.21
CA ARG A 143 -16.57 13.74 5.79
C ARG A 143 -16.62 12.47 6.66
N SER A 144 -17.81 12.09 7.09
CA SER A 144 -18.03 10.84 7.85
C SER A 144 -18.28 9.67 6.89
N PHE A 145 -17.31 9.41 5.99
CA PHE A 145 -17.41 8.30 5.06
C PHE A 145 -16.84 7.02 5.68
N ASP A 146 -17.61 5.96 5.59
CA ASP A 146 -17.12 4.59 5.67
C ASP A 146 -16.75 4.07 4.26
N ALA A 147 -16.33 2.82 4.17
CA ALA A 147 -15.95 2.22 2.89
C ALA A 147 -17.13 2.19 1.88
N ALA A 148 -18.34 1.93 2.35
CA ALA A 148 -19.53 1.89 1.49
C ALA A 148 -19.88 3.28 0.97
N GLY A 149 -19.80 4.30 1.83
CA GLY A 149 -20.04 5.70 1.44
C GLY A 149 -18.99 6.21 0.43
N ILE A 150 -17.73 5.82 0.57
CA ILE A 150 -16.66 6.13 -0.41
C ILE A 150 -16.97 5.45 -1.75
N ALA A 151 -17.28 4.15 -1.72
CA ALA A 151 -17.57 3.38 -2.93
C ALA A 151 -18.86 3.81 -3.65
N ALA A 152 -19.83 4.37 -2.93
CA ALA A 152 -21.06 4.88 -3.47
C ALA A 152 -20.94 6.33 -4.02
N HIS A 153 -19.89 7.09 -3.66
CA HIS A 153 -19.73 8.46 -4.14
C HIS A 153 -19.22 8.48 -5.59
N PRO A 154 -19.99 8.99 -6.56
CA PRO A 154 -19.67 8.79 -7.99
C PRO A 154 -18.28 9.25 -8.40
N GLU A 155 -17.88 10.47 -8.01
CA GLU A 155 -16.57 11.03 -8.39
C GLU A 155 -15.41 10.25 -7.75
N ILE A 156 -15.54 9.90 -6.45
CA ILE A 156 -14.48 9.17 -5.75
C ILE A 156 -14.37 7.74 -6.28
N ALA A 157 -15.50 7.09 -6.47
CA ALA A 157 -15.55 5.74 -7.04
C ALA A 157 -15.00 5.71 -8.48
N GLY A 158 -15.29 6.73 -9.28
CA GLY A 158 -14.73 6.91 -10.62
C GLY A 158 -13.20 7.00 -10.58
N ALA A 159 -12.67 7.91 -9.77
CA ALA A 159 -11.22 8.09 -9.61
C ALA A 159 -10.52 6.82 -9.08
N LEU A 160 -11.13 6.12 -8.12
CA LEU A 160 -10.59 4.85 -7.63
C LEU A 160 -10.57 3.76 -8.69
N ARG A 161 -11.64 3.60 -9.50
CA ARG A 161 -11.67 2.61 -10.59
C ARG A 161 -10.60 2.91 -11.64
N GLU A 162 -10.42 4.18 -12.03
CA GLU A 162 -9.39 4.60 -12.97
C GLU A 162 -7.98 4.29 -12.43
N ALA A 163 -7.71 4.63 -11.16
CA ALA A 163 -6.44 4.35 -10.51
C ALA A 163 -6.17 2.84 -10.41
N LEU A 164 -7.16 2.03 -10.04
CA LEU A 164 -7.02 0.57 -9.95
C LEU A 164 -6.80 -0.07 -11.33
N ALA A 165 -7.48 0.42 -12.37
CA ALA A 165 -7.27 -0.03 -13.74
C ALA A 165 -5.85 0.35 -14.25
N ALA A 166 -5.37 1.55 -13.92
CA ALA A 166 -3.99 1.94 -14.22
C ALA A 166 -2.97 1.06 -13.47
N PHE A 167 -3.26 0.75 -12.21
CA PHE A 167 -2.42 -0.14 -11.40
C PHE A 167 -2.34 -1.56 -11.98
N ALA A 168 -3.48 -2.11 -12.40
CA ALA A 168 -3.52 -3.42 -13.07
C ALA A 168 -2.63 -3.47 -14.31
N ARG A 169 -2.77 -2.47 -15.20
CA ARG A 169 -1.93 -2.37 -16.40
C ARG A 169 -0.45 -2.26 -16.07
N ALA A 170 -0.09 -1.46 -15.07
CA ALA A 170 1.31 -1.29 -14.66
C ALA A 170 1.90 -2.60 -14.13
N ILE A 171 1.16 -3.36 -13.32
CA ILE A 171 1.58 -4.67 -12.82
C ILE A 171 1.85 -5.63 -13.98
N GLU A 172 0.95 -5.70 -14.97
CA GLU A 172 1.13 -6.56 -16.15
C GLU A 172 2.36 -6.15 -16.98
N THR A 173 2.55 -4.85 -17.20
CA THR A 173 3.72 -4.32 -17.89
C THR A 173 5.01 -4.69 -17.17
N PHE A 174 5.08 -4.48 -15.86
CA PHE A 174 6.28 -4.79 -15.07
C PHE A 174 6.56 -6.29 -15.04
N ARG A 175 5.54 -7.15 -14.99
CA ARG A 175 5.72 -8.60 -15.11
C ARG A 175 6.35 -8.99 -16.45
N ALA A 176 5.88 -8.40 -17.55
CA ALA A 176 6.41 -8.67 -18.88
C ALA A 176 7.87 -8.20 -19.00
N GLU A 177 8.20 -7.01 -18.47
CA GLU A 177 9.57 -6.50 -18.41
C GLU A 177 10.50 -7.41 -17.60
N ASP A 178 10.04 -7.87 -16.42
CA ASP A 178 10.82 -8.72 -15.54
C ASP A 178 11.04 -10.11 -16.17
N ALA A 179 10.03 -10.70 -16.83
CA ALA A 179 10.15 -11.93 -17.56
C ALA A 179 11.17 -11.80 -18.71
N ALA A 180 11.13 -10.71 -19.46
CA ALA A 180 12.10 -10.43 -20.53
C ALA A 180 13.54 -10.24 -20.00
N PHE A 181 13.70 -9.63 -18.83
CA PHE A 181 15.00 -9.37 -18.23
C PHE A 181 15.65 -10.64 -17.67
N TYR A 182 14.87 -11.52 -17.03
CA TYR A 182 15.37 -12.77 -16.43
C TYR A 182 15.32 -13.98 -17.38
N GLY A 183 14.79 -13.84 -18.59
CA GLY A 183 14.76 -14.89 -19.60
C GLY A 183 13.81 -16.06 -19.27
N VAL A 184 12.74 -15.77 -18.52
CA VAL A 184 11.73 -16.77 -18.11
C VAL A 184 10.47 -16.63 -18.96
#